data_45002ebfa3ec8870a4003fc7a2555afc
#
_entry.id   45002ebfa3ec8870a4003fc7a2555afc
#
_cell.length_a   1.000
_cell.length_b   1.000
_cell.length_c   1.000
_cell.angle_alpha   90.00
_cell.angle_beta   90.00
_cell.angle_gamma   90.00
#
_symmetry.space_group_name_H-M   'P 1'
#
loop_
_entity.id
_entity.type
_entity.pdbx_description
1 polymer ?
#
loop_
_entity_poly.entity_id
_entity_poly.type
_entity_poly.pdbx_seq_one_letter_code
_entity_poly.pdbx_strand_id
1 'polypeptide(L)'
;IRDRILGMEGDGELFRTWVTDMIMGLSGSDALREKGLDANAAFCTHIAPLLDGVDNPGRNDHIAKIARAEVDGHRLTREEITAFCGLLFIAGGETTDKAIANMWWNVLSDFDIRDAVLDDISLWDNAFTETMRRTPAVISEDRFVTEPIELYGREIVEGERIRACLGAAHLDPTVFSDPLAFDLFRSDLHIGKENRTGVSKDPLRSGHFGFGLGKHFCIGYELARKEAVMGSEILIENLGNPTLDHRIFDVLHLWENKEIVVQLNLFL
;
A
#
# COMPACT_ATOMS: atom_id res chain seq x y z
N ILE A 1 2.63 -0.64 -11.83
CA ILE A 1 3.76 0.30 -11.69
C ILE A 1 4.89 -0.07 -12.64
N ARG A 2 5.50 -1.25 -12.46
CA ARG A 2 6.66 -1.71 -13.21
C ARG A 2 6.53 -1.49 -14.72
N ASP A 3 5.61 -2.18 -15.37
CA ASP A 3 5.51 -2.23 -16.83
C ASP A 3 4.90 -0.95 -17.42
N ARG A 4 3.87 -0.42 -16.78
CA ARG A 4 3.06 0.68 -17.32
C ARG A 4 3.54 2.07 -16.93
N ILE A 5 4.18 2.21 -15.78
CA ILE A 5 4.66 3.51 -15.29
C ILE A 5 6.16 3.64 -15.51
N LEU A 6 6.95 2.66 -15.10
CA LEU A 6 8.40 2.68 -15.21
C LEU A 6 8.92 2.09 -16.53
N GLY A 7 8.08 1.37 -17.29
CA GLY A 7 8.50 0.76 -18.56
C GLY A 7 9.63 -0.28 -18.39
N MET A 8 9.69 -0.91 -17.22
CA MET A 8 10.72 -1.91 -16.92
C MET A 8 10.31 -3.26 -17.51
N GLU A 9 11.12 -3.81 -18.39
CA GLU A 9 10.97 -5.15 -18.95
C GLU A 9 11.87 -6.15 -18.20
N GLY A 10 11.42 -7.40 -18.07
CA GLY A 10 12.21 -8.46 -17.46
C GLY A 10 11.41 -9.45 -16.63
N ASP A 11 12.13 -10.27 -15.87
CA ASP A 11 11.56 -11.32 -15.04
C ASP A 11 10.76 -10.77 -13.86
N GLY A 12 9.46 -11.09 -13.81
CA GLY A 12 8.56 -10.66 -12.75
C GLY A 12 8.95 -11.16 -11.36
N GLU A 13 9.48 -12.37 -11.24
CA GLU A 13 9.92 -12.93 -9.96
C GLU A 13 11.18 -12.23 -9.44
N LEU A 14 12.09 -11.86 -10.32
CA LEU A 14 13.27 -11.07 -9.96
C LEU A 14 12.85 -9.72 -9.38
N PHE A 15 11.91 -9.05 -10.03
CA PHE A 15 11.41 -7.75 -9.57
C PHE A 15 10.66 -7.85 -8.24
N ARG A 16 9.89 -8.91 -8.05
CA ARG A 16 9.23 -9.20 -6.77
C ARG A 16 10.26 -9.39 -5.66
N THR A 17 11.32 -10.16 -5.93
CA THR A 17 12.42 -10.36 -4.97
C THR A 17 13.06 -9.03 -4.59
N TRP A 18 13.35 -8.16 -5.56
CA TRP A 18 13.93 -6.84 -5.26
C TRP A 18 13.01 -5.99 -4.39
N VAL A 19 11.71 -5.93 -4.70
CA VAL A 19 10.75 -5.18 -3.88
C VAL A 19 10.73 -5.71 -2.45
N THR A 20 10.63 -7.02 -2.28
CA THR A 20 10.59 -7.66 -0.96
C THR A 20 11.87 -7.39 -0.18
N ASP A 21 13.06 -7.59 -0.79
CA ASP A 21 14.34 -7.36 -0.11
C ASP A 21 14.52 -5.88 0.26
N MET A 22 14.14 -4.95 -0.62
CA MET A 22 14.20 -3.52 -0.32
C MET A 22 13.27 -3.13 0.85
N ILE A 23 12.04 -3.64 0.90
CA ILE A 23 11.09 -3.38 1.99
C ILE A 23 11.59 -3.99 3.30
N MET A 24 12.04 -5.24 3.29
CA MET A 24 12.58 -5.90 4.47
C MET A 24 13.85 -5.22 4.99
N GLY A 25 14.65 -4.65 4.09
CA GLY A 25 15.84 -3.87 4.43
C GLY A 25 15.54 -2.57 5.20
N LEU A 26 14.32 -2.00 5.09
CA LEU A 26 13.93 -0.78 5.81
C LEU A 26 13.75 -1.02 7.33
N SER A 27 13.38 -2.21 7.75
CA SER A 27 12.96 -2.50 9.13
C SER A 27 13.69 -3.68 9.77
N GLY A 28 14.60 -4.32 9.05
CA GLY A 28 15.21 -5.56 9.44
C GLY A 28 16.53 -5.46 10.18
N SER A 29 17.12 -6.63 10.40
CA SER A 29 18.48 -6.79 10.89
C SER A 29 19.53 -6.30 9.88
N ASP A 30 20.80 -6.22 10.30
CA ASP A 30 21.90 -5.82 9.40
C ASP A 30 21.97 -6.70 8.13
N ALA A 31 21.69 -8.00 8.26
CA ALA A 31 21.66 -8.91 7.10
C ALA A 31 20.52 -8.59 6.13
N LEU A 32 19.34 -8.18 6.61
CA LEU A 32 18.22 -7.74 5.75
C LEU A 32 18.52 -6.38 5.14
N ARG A 33 19.18 -5.50 5.87
CA ARG A 33 19.63 -4.21 5.34
C ARG A 33 20.60 -4.39 4.19
N GLU A 34 21.58 -5.30 4.31
CA GLU A 34 22.55 -5.60 3.25
C GLU A 34 21.82 -6.10 1.98
N LYS A 35 20.92 -7.07 2.12
CA LYS A 35 20.10 -7.56 0.99
C LYS A 35 19.27 -6.44 0.33
N GLY A 36 18.69 -5.57 1.15
CA GLY A 36 17.91 -4.43 0.63
C GLY A 36 18.77 -3.43 -0.16
N LEU A 37 20.01 -3.19 0.29
CA LEU A 37 20.97 -2.35 -0.43
C LEU A 37 21.42 -2.98 -1.75
N ASP A 38 21.67 -4.29 -1.77
CA ASP A 38 22.01 -5.03 -2.99
C ASP A 38 20.87 -5.01 -3.99
N ALA A 39 19.64 -5.24 -3.54
CA ALA A 39 18.43 -5.15 -4.39
C ALA A 39 18.24 -3.74 -4.95
N ASN A 40 18.47 -2.70 -4.14
CA ASN A 40 18.42 -1.32 -4.61
C ASN A 40 19.51 -1.01 -5.63
N ALA A 41 20.72 -1.50 -5.45
CA ALA A 41 21.81 -1.34 -6.41
C ALA A 41 21.50 -2.03 -7.75
N ALA A 42 20.91 -3.23 -7.69
CA ALA A 42 20.44 -3.96 -8.88
C ALA A 42 19.33 -3.21 -9.60
N PHE A 43 18.34 -2.68 -8.86
CA PHE A 43 17.29 -1.82 -9.40
C PHE A 43 17.88 -0.57 -10.09
N CYS A 44 18.78 0.15 -9.44
CA CYS A 44 19.43 1.35 -10.02
C CYS A 44 20.17 1.02 -11.30
N THR A 45 20.86 -0.12 -11.37
CA THR A 45 21.54 -0.59 -12.58
C THR A 45 20.56 -0.89 -13.70
N HIS A 46 19.43 -1.53 -13.36
CA HIS A 46 18.40 -1.90 -14.34
C HIS A 46 17.65 -0.69 -14.91
N ILE A 47 17.36 0.33 -14.08
CA ILE A 47 16.64 1.52 -14.54
C ILE A 47 17.53 2.55 -15.26
N ALA A 48 18.82 2.51 -15.03
CA ALA A 48 19.76 3.51 -15.58
C ALA A 48 19.62 3.75 -17.10
N PRO A 49 19.50 2.70 -17.96
CA PRO A 49 19.31 2.91 -19.41
C PRO A 49 17.97 3.58 -19.74
N LEU A 50 16.93 3.40 -18.91
CA LEU A 50 15.63 4.03 -19.10
C LEU A 50 15.66 5.54 -18.83
N LEU A 51 16.68 6.01 -18.14
CA LEU A 51 16.90 7.45 -17.88
C LEU A 51 17.68 8.12 -19.01
N ASP A 52 18.19 7.39 -20.00
CA ASP A 52 18.89 7.98 -21.13
C ASP A 52 17.88 8.59 -22.10
N GLY A 53 18.20 9.79 -22.59
CA GLY A 53 17.36 10.51 -23.55
C GLY A 53 15.98 10.96 -23.02
N VAL A 54 15.83 11.11 -21.71
CA VAL A 54 14.56 11.60 -21.08
C VAL A 54 14.21 13.04 -21.53
N ASP A 55 15.20 13.84 -21.91
CA ASP A 55 15.01 15.19 -22.42
C ASP A 55 14.61 15.23 -23.90
N ASN A 56 14.61 14.10 -24.60
CA ASN A 56 14.17 14.04 -25.99
C ASN A 56 12.67 14.41 -26.08
N PRO A 57 12.30 15.47 -26.83
CA PRO A 57 10.90 15.91 -26.94
C PRO A 57 9.95 14.87 -27.54
N GLY A 58 10.47 13.92 -28.33
CA GLY A 58 9.69 12.82 -28.90
C GLY A 58 9.35 11.72 -27.91
N ARG A 59 10.00 11.69 -26.76
CA ARG A 59 9.76 10.69 -25.71
C ARG A 59 8.64 11.16 -24.77
N ASN A 60 7.60 10.35 -24.58
CA ASN A 60 6.40 10.73 -23.83
C ASN A 60 5.97 9.72 -22.75
N ASP A 61 6.89 8.87 -22.30
CA ASP A 61 6.67 7.99 -21.15
C ASP A 61 6.68 8.75 -19.81
N HIS A 62 6.31 8.06 -18.73
CA HIS A 62 6.20 8.69 -17.40
C HIS A 62 7.56 9.17 -16.85
N ILE A 63 8.65 8.43 -17.09
CA ILE A 63 9.98 8.83 -16.62
C ILE A 63 10.40 10.13 -17.30
N ALA A 64 10.19 10.24 -18.62
CA ALA A 64 10.48 11.46 -19.36
C ALA A 64 9.60 12.64 -18.91
N LYS A 65 8.35 12.40 -18.54
CA LYS A 65 7.48 13.44 -17.94
C LYS A 65 7.98 13.92 -16.59
N ILE A 66 8.39 12.99 -15.73
CA ILE A 66 8.96 13.28 -14.40
C ILE A 66 10.25 14.09 -14.56
N ALA A 67 11.15 13.67 -15.47
CA ALA A 67 12.43 14.35 -15.71
C ALA A 67 12.27 15.79 -16.22
N ARG A 68 11.22 16.06 -17.00
CA ARG A 68 10.92 17.39 -17.55
C ARG A 68 10.02 18.24 -16.66
N ALA A 69 9.44 17.63 -15.60
CA ALA A 69 8.61 18.36 -14.67
C ALA A 69 9.45 19.43 -13.93
N GLU A 70 8.88 20.60 -13.78
CA GLU A 70 9.50 21.72 -13.06
C GLU A 70 8.52 22.22 -12.01
N VAL A 71 9.00 22.32 -10.77
CA VAL A 71 8.22 22.82 -9.63
C VAL A 71 9.04 23.95 -8.99
N ASP A 72 8.48 25.13 -8.91
CA ASP A 72 9.14 26.33 -8.34
C ASP A 72 10.52 26.63 -8.97
N GLY A 73 10.66 26.39 -10.29
CA GLY A 73 11.91 26.60 -11.02
C GLY A 73 12.94 25.47 -10.84
N HIS A 74 12.61 24.42 -10.14
CA HIS A 74 13.49 23.28 -9.88
C HIS A 74 13.06 22.04 -10.67
N ARG A 75 14.03 21.38 -11.30
CA ARG A 75 13.87 20.06 -11.94
C ARG A 75 14.66 19.03 -11.18
N LEU A 76 14.17 17.80 -11.17
CA LEU A 76 14.85 16.69 -10.54
C LEU A 76 16.16 16.35 -11.28
N THR A 77 17.22 16.13 -10.53
CA THR A 77 18.48 15.57 -11.03
C THR A 77 18.28 14.10 -11.43
N ARG A 78 19.26 13.53 -12.14
CA ARG A 78 19.21 12.09 -12.50
C ARG A 78 19.13 11.19 -11.26
N GLU A 79 19.86 11.54 -10.22
CA GLU A 79 19.86 10.81 -8.94
C GLU A 79 18.49 10.88 -8.25
N GLU A 80 17.89 12.07 -8.23
CA GLU A 80 16.54 12.26 -7.66
C GLU A 80 15.47 11.53 -8.47
N ILE A 81 15.56 11.52 -9.81
CA ILE A 81 14.67 10.73 -10.66
C ILE A 81 14.83 9.23 -10.37
N THR A 82 16.07 8.74 -10.22
CA THR A 82 16.35 7.35 -9.88
C THR A 82 15.73 6.98 -8.53
N ALA A 83 15.94 7.82 -7.51
CA ALA A 83 15.38 7.63 -6.18
C ALA A 83 13.83 7.65 -6.19
N PHE A 84 13.24 8.57 -6.96
CA PHE A 84 11.79 8.66 -7.11
C PHE A 84 11.21 7.42 -7.81
N CYS A 85 11.87 6.92 -8.85
CA CYS A 85 11.48 5.67 -9.50
C CYS A 85 11.59 4.47 -8.55
N GLY A 86 12.65 4.41 -7.74
CA GLY A 86 12.82 3.40 -6.69
C GLY A 86 11.70 3.45 -5.65
N LEU A 87 11.33 4.66 -5.21
CA LEU A 87 10.20 4.85 -4.30
C LEU A 87 8.88 4.35 -4.91
N LEU A 88 8.59 4.70 -6.17
CA LEU A 88 7.40 4.22 -6.87
C LEU A 88 7.39 2.69 -7.02
N PHE A 89 8.55 2.09 -7.30
CA PHE A 89 8.72 0.66 -7.46
C PHE A 89 8.40 -0.09 -6.16
N ILE A 90 8.96 0.35 -5.03
CA ILE A 90 8.71 -0.24 -3.71
C ILE A 90 7.27 -0.02 -3.28
N ALA A 91 6.81 1.23 -3.33
CA ALA A 91 5.51 1.62 -2.81
C ALA A 91 4.34 0.92 -3.51
N GLY A 92 4.48 0.67 -4.82
CA GLY A 92 3.45 0.00 -5.61
C GLY A 92 3.64 -1.50 -5.80
N GLY A 93 4.73 -2.07 -5.27
CA GLY A 93 5.10 -3.48 -5.53
C GLY A 93 4.38 -4.49 -4.64
N GLU A 94 4.07 -4.14 -3.39
CA GLU A 94 3.46 -5.06 -2.42
C GLU A 94 2.21 -4.51 -1.73
N THR A 95 2.10 -3.20 -1.54
CA THR A 95 1.04 -2.64 -0.68
C THR A 95 -0.35 -2.87 -1.24
N THR A 96 -0.53 -2.73 -2.55
CA THR A 96 -1.82 -2.97 -3.21
C THR A 96 -2.18 -4.45 -3.20
N ASP A 97 -1.20 -5.34 -3.44
CA ASP A 97 -1.37 -6.78 -3.36
C ASP A 97 -1.86 -7.21 -1.97
N LYS A 98 -1.20 -6.71 -0.91
CA LYS A 98 -1.62 -6.95 0.48
C LYS A 98 -3.00 -6.37 0.79
N ALA A 99 -3.32 -5.18 0.29
CA ALA A 99 -4.63 -4.57 0.49
C ALA A 99 -5.74 -5.39 -0.16
N ILE A 100 -5.53 -5.89 -1.38
CA ILE A 100 -6.47 -6.78 -2.09
C ILE A 100 -6.62 -8.09 -1.33
N ALA A 101 -5.52 -8.72 -0.92
CA ALA A 101 -5.55 -9.96 -0.16
C ALA A 101 -6.32 -9.82 1.16
N ASN A 102 -6.06 -8.74 1.93
CA ASN A 102 -6.77 -8.44 3.16
C ASN A 102 -8.27 -8.18 2.91
N MET A 103 -8.62 -7.48 1.83
CA MET A 103 -10.01 -7.24 1.46
C MET A 103 -10.74 -8.54 1.17
N TRP A 104 -10.17 -9.40 0.33
CA TRP A 104 -10.75 -10.69 0.02
C TRP A 104 -10.85 -11.58 1.25
N TRP A 105 -9.83 -11.59 2.12
CA TRP A 105 -9.88 -12.29 3.39
C TRP A 105 -11.05 -11.83 4.26
N ASN A 106 -11.19 -10.51 4.47
CA ASN A 106 -12.27 -9.96 5.29
C ASN A 106 -13.65 -10.32 4.72
N VAL A 107 -13.83 -10.20 3.41
CA VAL A 107 -15.10 -10.51 2.73
C VAL A 107 -15.43 -12.00 2.80
N LEU A 108 -14.46 -12.88 2.52
CA LEU A 108 -14.70 -14.31 2.47
C LEU A 108 -14.75 -14.99 3.85
N SER A 109 -14.27 -14.32 4.90
CA SER A 109 -14.30 -14.85 6.27
C SER A 109 -15.69 -14.80 6.93
N ASP A 110 -16.62 -14.02 6.37
CA ASP A 110 -17.99 -13.86 6.86
C ASP A 110 -18.96 -14.09 5.71
N PHE A 111 -19.87 -15.07 5.86
CA PHE A 111 -20.81 -15.46 4.81
C PHE A 111 -21.83 -14.36 4.51
N ASP A 112 -22.27 -13.62 5.51
CA ASP A 112 -23.27 -12.54 5.33
C ASP A 112 -22.63 -11.36 4.59
N ILE A 113 -21.38 -11.02 4.92
CA ILE A 113 -20.58 -10.00 4.22
C ILE A 113 -20.31 -10.40 2.77
N ARG A 114 -19.90 -11.66 2.55
CA ARG A 114 -19.66 -12.21 1.23
C ARG A 114 -20.91 -12.15 0.36
N ASP A 115 -22.02 -12.63 0.87
CA ASP A 115 -23.27 -12.69 0.12
C ASP A 115 -23.77 -11.28 -0.20
N ALA A 116 -23.65 -10.32 0.73
CA ALA A 116 -23.99 -8.92 0.47
C ALA A 116 -23.15 -8.31 -0.69
N VAL A 117 -21.84 -8.57 -0.71
CA VAL A 117 -20.94 -8.06 -1.77
C VAL A 117 -21.20 -8.77 -3.11
N LEU A 118 -21.60 -10.04 -3.10
CA LEU A 118 -21.97 -10.76 -4.32
C LEU A 118 -23.32 -10.30 -4.89
N ASP A 119 -24.26 -9.94 -4.02
CA ASP A 119 -25.57 -9.41 -4.41
C ASP A 119 -25.50 -7.96 -4.90
N ASP A 120 -24.60 -7.15 -4.32
CA ASP A 120 -24.38 -5.76 -4.71
C ASP A 120 -22.89 -5.49 -4.90
N ILE A 121 -22.42 -5.57 -6.14
CA ILE A 121 -21.02 -5.40 -6.53
C ILE A 121 -20.47 -4.01 -6.17
N SER A 122 -21.32 -2.99 -5.99
CA SER A 122 -20.88 -1.66 -5.58
C SER A 122 -20.31 -1.63 -4.15
N LEU A 123 -20.60 -2.64 -3.33
CA LEU A 123 -20.09 -2.77 -1.97
C LEU A 123 -18.60 -3.13 -1.90
N TRP A 124 -17.96 -3.48 -3.02
CA TRP A 124 -16.49 -3.64 -3.05
C TRP A 124 -15.77 -2.36 -2.65
N ASP A 125 -16.34 -1.22 -2.93
CA ASP A 125 -15.79 0.07 -2.52
C ASP A 125 -15.83 0.27 -1.00
N ASN A 126 -16.95 -0.14 -0.40
CA ASN A 126 -17.11 -0.14 1.05
C ASN A 126 -16.17 -1.18 1.71
N ALA A 127 -16.07 -2.37 1.12
CA ALA A 127 -15.17 -3.42 1.58
C ALA A 127 -13.70 -2.97 1.53
N PHE A 128 -13.28 -2.28 0.47
CA PHE A 128 -11.94 -1.72 0.38
C PHE A 128 -11.67 -0.67 1.47
N THR A 129 -12.58 0.26 1.66
CA THR A 129 -12.43 1.33 2.66
C THR A 129 -12.38 0.76 4.09
N GLU A 130 -13.25 -0.18 4.42
CA GLU A 130 -13.28 -0.84 5.74
C GLU A 130 -12.06 -1.74 5.93
N THR A 131 -11.55 -2.37 4.88
CA THR A 131 -10.28 -3.11 4.93
C THR A 131 -9.12 -2.18 5.28
N MET A 132 -9.05 -1.01 4.65
CA MET A 132 -7.99 -0.04 4.92
C MET A 132 -8.08 0.56 6.33
N ARG A 133 -9.26 0.53 6.97
CA ARG A 133 -9.40 0.84 8.39
C ARG A 133 -8.95 -0.36 9.25
N ARG A 134 -9.56 -1.53 9.05
CA ARG A 134 -9.42 -2.67 9.98
C ARG A 134 -8.11 -3.41 9.85
N THR A 135 -7.68 -3.66 8.61
CA THR A 135 -6.48 -4.44 8.27
C THR A 135 -5.67 -3.75 7.17
N PRO A 136 -5.16 -2.52 7.42
CA PRO A 136 -4.40 -1.79 6.41
C PRO A 136 -3.12 -2.53 6.01
N ALA A 137 -2.72 -2.37 4.75
CA ALA A 137 -1.46 -2.94 4.26
C ALA A 137 -0.22 -2.36 4.99
N VAL A 138 -0.31 -1.10 5.45
CA VAL A 138 0.72 -0.42 6.24
C VAL A 138 0.15 -0.16 7.64
N ILE A 139 0.67 -0.87 8.64
CA ILE A 139 0.15 -0.82 10.02
C ILE A 139 0.84 0.23 10.88
N SER A 140 2.02 0.69 10.48
CA SER A 140 2.77 1.70 11.23
C SER A 140 3.74 2.46 10.33
N GLU A 141 4.06 3.69 10.75
CA GLU A 141 5.00 4.58 10.08
C GLU A 141 5.99 5.16 11.07
N ASP A 142 7.27 5.16 10.70
CA ASP A 142 8.32 5.74 11.54
C ASP A 142 8.55 7.22 11.17
N ARG A 143 8.88 8.02 12.19
CA ARG A 143 9.32 9.40 12.06
C ARG A 143 10.57 9.60 12.89
N PHE A 144 11.57 10.26 12.33
CA PHE A 144 12.74 10.73 13.07
C PHE A 144 12.47 12.12 13.64
N VAL A 145 12.83 12.31 14.89
CA VAL A 145 12.69 13.59 15.58
C VAL A 145 13.82 14.50 15.13
N THR A 146 13.47 15.64 14.53
CA THR A 146 14.43 16.63 14.00
C THR A 146 14.70 17.78 14.97
N GLU A 147 13.87 17.95 15.98
CA GLU A 147 14.00 18.89 17.09
C GLU A 147 13.32 18.32 18.32
N PRO A 148 13.79 18.61 19.54
CA PRO A 148 13.19 18.08 20.77
C PRO A 148 11.71 18.44 20.88
N ILE A 149 10.88 17.45 21.21
CA ILE A 149 9.44 17.62 21.43
C ILE A 149 9.02 16.98 22.75
N GLU A 150 7.93 17.47 23.32
CA GLU A 150 7.27 16.84 24.46
C GLU A 150 5.96 16.18 24.03
N LEU A 151 5.80 14.88 24.30
CA LEU A 151 4.58 14.13 24.07
C LEU A 151 4.15 13.42 25.35
N TYR A 152 2.96 13.74 25.84
CA TYR A 152 2.38 13.12 27.04
C TYR A 152 3.31 13.17 28.28
N GLY A 153 4.01 14.29 28.49
CA GLY A 153 4.92 14.49 29.62
C GLY A 153 6.28 13.79 29.48
N ARG A 154 6.58 13.23 28.31
CA ARG A 154 7.89 12.67 27.97
C ARG A 154 8.60 13.55 26.95
N GLU A 155 9.81 13.96 27.29
CA GLU A 155 10.71 14.59 26.33
C GLU A 155 11.27 13.53 25.37
N ILE A 156 11.23 13.83 24.07
CA ILE A 156 11.78 13.03 23.00
C ILE A 156 12.81 13.90 22.29
N VAL A 157 14.05 13.44 22.27
CA VAL A 157 15.17 14.24 21.78
C VAL A 157 15.42 14.04 20.29
N GLU A 158 16.16 14.97 19.70
CA GLU A 158 16.60 14.89 18.30
C GLU A 158 17.31 13.57 18.02
N GLY A 159 17.00 12.94 16.88
CA GLY A 159 17.56 11.66 16.44
C GLY A 159 16.80 10.44 16.97
N GLU A 160 15.90 10.58 17.95
CA GLU A 160 15.02 9.48 18.36
C GLU A 160 13.99 9.19 17.28
N ARG A 161 13.43 7.97 17.33
CA ARG A 161 12.42 7.49 16.41
C ARG A 161 11.08 7.32 17.10
N ILE A 162 10.04 7.89 16.52
CA ILE A 162 8.65 7.70 16.93
C ILE A 162 7.97 6.80 15.89
N ARG A 163 7.26 5.78 16.35
CA ARG A 163 6.43 4.94 15.52
C ARG A 163 4.96 5.30 15.70
N ALA A 164 4.33 5.82 14.65
CA ALA A 164 2.90 6.02 14.60
C ALA A 164 2.21 4.69 14.24
N CYS A 165 1.48 4.11 15.19
CA CYS A 165 0.77 2.84 15.00
C CYS A 165 -0.60 3.10 14.36
N LEU A 166 -0.66 3.17 13.03
CA LEU A 166 -1.87 3.47 12.26
C LEU A 166 -2.97 2.42 12.52
N GLY A 167 -2.59 1.14 12.48
CA GLY A 167 -3.53 0.05 12.76
C GLY A 167 -4.15 0.13 14.15
N ALA A 168 -3.40 0.55 15.18
CA ALA A 168 -3.95 0.73 16.51
C ALA A 168 -4.92 1.93 16.57
N ALA A 169 -4.60 3.04 15.90
CA ALA A 169 -5.49 4.19 15.81
C ALA A 169 -6.83 3.86 15.14
N HIS A 170 -6.84 2.93 14.20
CA HIS A 170 -8.05 2.46 13.53
C HIS A 170 -8.94 1.55 14.42
N LEU A 171 -8.40 1.04 15.51
CA LEU A 171 -9.10 0.20 16.47
C LEU A 171 -9.46 0.95 17.76
N ASP A 172 -9.36 2.28 17.77
CA ASP A 172 -9.71 3.12 18.92
C ASP A 172 -11.24 3.15 19.13
N PRO A 173 -11.75 2.58 20.24
CA PRO A 173 -13.19 2.55 20.53
C PRO A 173 -13.77 3.91 20.86
N THR A 174 -12.96 4.94 21.07
CA THR A 174 -13.43 6.32 21.25
C THR A 174 -13.75 6.99 19.92
N VAL A 175 -13.28 6.41 18.80
CA VAL A 175 -13.47 6.92 17.44
C VAL A 175 -14.41 6.04 16.63
N PHE A 176 -14.23 4.72 16.72
CA PHE A 176 -15.02 3.74 15.96
C PHE A 176 -15.81 2.85 16.91
N SER A 177 -17.12 2.76 16.69
CA SER A 177 -17.97 1.81 17.41
C SER A 177 -17.65 0.39 16.96
N ASP A 178 -17.56 -0.57 17.91
CA ASP A 178 -17.13 -1.94 17.64
C ASP A 178 -15.97 -2.01 16.63
N PRO A 179 -14.78 -1.51 16.99
CA PRO A 179 -13.68 -1.31 16.05
C PRO A 179 -13.10 -2.60 15.49
N LEU A 180 -13.36 -3.74 16.13
CA LEU A 180 -12.91 -5.07 15.68
C LEU A 180 -13.84 -5.69 14.65
N ALA A 181 -15.10 -5.26 14.54
CA ALA A 181 -16.00 -5.72 13.51
C ALA A 181 -15.58 -5.20 12.13
N PHE A 182 -15.75 -6.04 11.10
CA PHE A 182 -15.69 -5.63 9.71
C PHE A 182 -17.10 -5.31 9.24
N ASP A 183 -17.41 -4.04 9.03
CA ASP A 183 -18.76 -3.56 8.73
C ASP A 183 -18.78 -2.73 7.45
N LEU A 184 -19.42 -3.26 6.41
CA LEU A 184 -19.58 -2.60 5.11
C LEU A 184 -20.41 -1.31 5.17
N PHE A 185 -21.26 -1.17 6.18
CA PHE A 185 -22.23 -0.09 6.32
C PHE A 185 -21.90 0.85 7.48
N ARG A 186 -20.65 0.86 7.89
CA ARG A 186 -20.15 1.66 9.00
C ARG A 186 -20.54 3.13 8.85
N SER A 187 -21.28 3.64 9.84
CA SER A 187 -21.76 5.03 9.83
C SER A 187 -20.72 6.04 10.33
N ASP A 188 -19.70 5.56 11.05
CA ASP A 188 -18.65 6.37 11.68
C ASP A 188 -17.36 6.48 10.83
N LEU A 189 -17.35 5.88 9.63
CA LEU A 189 -16.23 5.93 8.69
C LEU A 189 -16.58 6.76 7.47
N HIS A 190 -15.67 7.65 7.08
CA HIS A 190 -15.74 8.33 5.78
C HIS A 190 -15.22 7.43 4.66
N ILE A 191 -16.03 7.31 3.61
CA ILE A 191 -15.66 6.65 2.37
C ILE A 191 -15.38 7.75 1.33
N GLY A 192 -14.12 7.94 0.90
CA GLY A 192 -13.77 8.85 -0.18
C GLY A 192 -12.60 9.82 0.07
N LYS A 193 -12.54 10.89 -0.74
CA LYS A 193 -11.41 11.84 -0.81
C LYS A 193 -11.22 12.73 0.41
N GLU A 194 -12.19 12.80 1.29
CA GLU A 194 -12.20 13.70 2.45
C GLU A 194 -11.13 13.34 3.48
N ASN A 195 -10.64 12.11 3.44
CA ASN A 195 -9.56 11.62 4.33
C ASN A 195 -8.20 12.26 4.10
N ARG A 196 -7.97 12.94 2.98
CA ARG A 196 -6.67 13.53 2.64
C ARG A 196 -6.18 14.58 3.63
N THR A 197 -7.08 15.29 4.26
CA THR A 197 -6.75 16.37 5.18
C THR A 197 -6.83 15.96 6.66
N GLY A 198 -7.38 14.78 6.95
CA GLY A 198 -7.65 14.32 8.32
C GLY A 198 -8.74 15.11 9.05
N VAL A 199 -9.35 16.09 8.38
CA VAL A 199 -10.44 16.88 8.93
C VAL A 199 -11.72 16.41 8.26
N SER A 200 -12.52 15.67 9.02
CA SER A 200 -13.88 15.34 8.60
C SER A 200 -14.77 16.59 8.69
N LYS A 201 -15.59 16.81 7.68
CA LYS A 201 -16.66 17.83 7.72
C LYS A 201 -17.84 17.37 8.57
N ASP A 202 -17.96 16.07 8.76
CA ASP A 202 -18.96 15.45 9.61
C ASP A 202 -18.29 15.00 10.93
N PRO A 203 -18.65 15.61 12.07
CA PRO A 203 -18.03 15.27 13.36
C PRO A 203 -18.35 13.85 13.84
N LEU A 204 -19.33 13.19 13.24
CA LEU A 204 -19.73 11.82 13.58
C LEU A 204 -18.95 10.74 12.80
N ARG A 205 -18.11 11.16 11.84
CA ARG A 205 -17.34 10.25 11.00
C ARG A 205 -15.86 10.57 11.07
N SER A 206 -15.04 9.54 11.08
CA SER A 206 -13.59 9.65 11.01
C SER A 206 -13.04 9.03 9.73
N GLY A 207 -11.89 9.51 9.29
CA GLY A 207 -11.11 8.88 8.24
C GLY A 207 -10.22 7.78 8.77
N HIS A 208 -9.78 6.89 7.90
CA HIS A 208 -8.68 5.98 8.19
C HIS A 208 -7.34 6.57 7.70
N PHE A 209 -6.24 6.12 8.32
CA PHE A 209 -4.87 6.53 7.98
C PHE A 209 -4.14 5.52 7.09
N GLY A 210 -4.83 4.53 6.52
CA GLY A 210 -4.23 3.47 5.72
C GLY A 210 -3.50 3.96 4.47
N PHE A 211 -3.72 5.22 4.07
CA PHE A 211 -3.01 5.92 3.00
C PHE A 211 -2.21 7.14 3.49
N GLY A 212 -1.96 7.21 4.79
CA GLY A 212 -1.33 8.38 5.40
C GLY A 212 -2.24 9.61 5.44
N LEU A 213 -1.65 10.78 5.69
CA LEU A 213 -2.36 12.03 5.92
C LEU A 213 -1.56 13.25 5.45
N GLY A 214 -2.26 14.33 5.08
CA GLY A 214 -1.67 15.63 4.75
C GLY A 214 -0.89 15.61 3.44
N LYS A 215 0.22 16.36 3.40
CA LYS A 215 1.02 16.54 2.18
C LYS A 215 1.67 15.26 1.65
N HIS A 216 1.83 14.25 2.50
CA HIS A 216 2.36 12.93 2.15
C HIS A 216 1.27 11.86 1.97
N PHE A 217 0.00 12.26 1.85
CA PHE A 217 -1.07 11.34 1.49
C PHE A 217 -0.68 10.54 0.24
N CYS A 218 -0.95 9.23 0.24
CA CYS A 218 -0.51 8.31 -0.80
C CYS A 218 -0.88 8.79 -2.21
N ILE A 219 0.12 8.96 -3.06
CA ILE A 219 -0.08 9.34 -4.45
C ILE A 219 -0.80 8.25 -5.26
N GLY A 220 -0.62 6.98 -4.85
CA GLY A 220 -1.21 5.79 -5.49
C GLY A 220 -2.63 5.45 -5.04
N TYR A 221 -3.25 6.22 -4.13
CA TYR A 221 -4.56 5.93 -3.55
C TYR A 221 -5.63 5.55 -4.58
N GLU A 222 -5.85 6.43 -5.59
CA GLU A 222 -6.88 6.19 -6.61
C GLU A 222 -6.57 4.95 -7.49
N LEU A 223 -5.28 4.69 -7.74
CA LEU A 223 -4.86 3.52 -8.50
C LEU A 223 -5.10 2.25 -7.69
N ALA A 224 -4.61 2.20 -6.46
CA ALA A 224 -4.78 1.05 -5.58
C ALA A 224 -6.26 0.71 -5.34
N ARG A 225 -7.10 1.73 -5.10
CA ARG A 225 -8.54 1.55 -4.94
C ARG A 225 -9.18 0.96 -6.20
N LYS A 226 -8.85 1.50 -7.39
CA LYS A 226 -9.39 0.99 -8.65
C LYS A 226 -8.90 -0.42 -8.96
N GLU A 227 -7.63 -0.72 -8.72
CA GLU A 227 -7.10 -2.07 -8.90
C GLU A 227 -7.81 -3.07 -7.97
N ALA A 228 -8.04 -2.72 -6.71
CA ALA A 228 -8.73 -3.57 -5.76
C ALA A 228 -10.20 -3.78 -6.12
N VAL A 229 -10.96 -2.72 -6.36
CA VAL A 229 -12.40 -2.79 -6.62
C VAL A 229 -12.66 -3.43 -7.98
N MET A 230 -12.15 -2.85 -9.09
CA MET A 230 -12.39 -3.37 -10.44
C MET A 230 -11.78 -4.76 -10.65
N GLY A 231 -10.62 -5.02 -10.03
CA GLY A 231 -10.02 -6.35 -10.07
C GLY A 231 -10.90 -7.39 -9.39
N SER A 232 -11.54 -7.06 -8.28
CA SER A 232 -12.47 -7.93 -7.59
C SER A 232 -13.75 -8.16 -8.37
N GLU A 233 -14.32 -7.13 -8.99
CA GLU A 233 -15.46 -7.25 -9.90
C GLU A 233 -15.16 -8.25 -11.03
N ILE A 234 -14.02 -8.08 -11.71
CA ILE A 234 -13.59 -8.98 -12.78
C ILE A 234 -13.38 -10.43 -12.28
N LEU A 235 -12.81 -10.58 -11.08
CA LEU A 235 -12.61 -11.91 -10.49
C LEU A 235 -13.94 -12.61 -10.20
N ILE A 236 -14.91 -11.90 -9.64
CA ILE A 236 -16.25 -12.47 -9.36
C ILE A 236 -16.95 -12.89 -10.66
N GLU A 237 -16.91 -12.06 -11.70
CA GLU A 237 -17.50 -12.39 -13.01
C GLU A 237 -16.92 -13.68 -13.60
N ASN A 238 -15.65 -13.99 -13.33
CA ASN A 238 -14.97 -15.15 -13.89
C ASN A 238 -14.96 -16.39 -12.97
N LEU A 239 -14.94 -16.20 -11.65
CA LEU A 239 -14.86 -17.29 -10.66
C LEU A 239 -16.23 -17.69 -10.11
N GLY A 240 -17.26 -16.89 -10.30
CA GLY A 240 -18.59 -17.12 -9.77
C GLY A 240 -18.67 -16.90 -8.27
N ASN A 241 -18.90 -17.93 -7.49
CA ASN A 241 -19.07 -17.85 -6.05
C ASN A 241 -17.84 -18.38 -5.28
N PRO A 242 -16.81 -17.55 -5.06
CA PRO A 242 -15.59 -17.98 -4.38
C PRO A 242 -15.81 -18.21 -2.90
N THR A 243 -15.09 -19.19 -2.35
CA THR A 243 -15.08 -19.50 -0.93
C THR A 243 -13.66 -19.58 -0.41
N LEU A 244 -13.48 -19.27 0.88
CA LEU A 244 -12.19 -19.42 1.54
C LEU A 244 -11.89 -20.90 1.77
N ASP A 245 -10.73 -21.36 1.33
CA ASP A 245 -10.25 -22.70 1.70
C ASP A 245 -9.53 -22.62 3.05
N HIS A 246 -10.22 -23.07 4.10
CA HIS A 246 -9.69 -23.06 5.47
C HIS A 246 -8.47 -23.99 5.67
N ARG A 247 -8.12 -24.86 4.70
CA ARG A 247 -6.91 -25.68 4.74
C ARG A 247 -5.63 -24.86 4.51
N ILE A 248 -5.76 -23.63 3.99
CA ILE A 248 -4.66 -22.74 3.68
C ILE A 248 -3.99 -22.14 4.94
N PHE A 249 -4.55 -22.34 6.13
CA PHE A 249 -3.89 -21.88 7.37
C PHE A 249 -2.61 -22.66 7.72
N ASP A 250 -2.36 -23.82 7.11
CA ASP A 250 -1.09 -24.56 7.20
C ASP A 250 -0.05 -24.16 6.13
N VAL A 251 -0.09 -22.93 5.65
CA VAL A 251 0.50 -22.42 4.39
C VAL A 251 2.04 -22.36 4.34
N LEU A 252 2.76 -22.83 5.31
CA LEU A 252 4.23 -22.94 5.18
C LEU A 252 4.68 -24.07 4.21
N HIS A 253 3.77 -24.87 3.64
CA HIS A 253 4.13 -26.04 2.84
C HIS A 253 3.53 -26.13 1.41
N LEU A 254 2.80 -25.13 0.90
CA LEU A 254 2.04 -25.27 -0.38
C LEU A 254 2.63 -24.55 -1.60
N TRP A 255 3.94 -24.32 -1.67
CA TRP A 255 4.60 -23.75 -2.86
C TRP A 255 4.72 -24.72 -4.06
N GLU A 256 4.35 -25.98 -3.94
CA GLU A 256 4.62 -27.01 -4.96
C GLU A 256 3.46 -27.29 -5.94
N ASN A 257 2.24 -26.82 -5.68
CA ASN A 257 1.11 -27.06 -6.58
C ASN A 257 0.56 -25.74 -7.11
N LYS A 258 0.64 -25.57 -8.44
CA LYS A 258 0.23 -24.41 -9.26
C LYS A 258 -1.25 -23.97 -9.13
N GLU A 259 -1.84 -24.00 -7.99
CA GLU A 259 -3.14 -23.38 -7.70
C GLU A 259 -2.93 -21.92 -7.34
N ILE A 260 -3.83 -21.04 -7.76
CA ILE A 260 -3.79 -19.61 -7.42
C ILE A 260 -4.03 -19.49 -5.91
N VAL A 261 -2.94 -19.56 -5.15
CA VAL A 261 -2.97 -19.31 -3.71
C VAL A 261 -2.78 -17.82 -3.50
N VAL A 262 -3.82 -17.13 -3.08
CA VAL A 262 -3.70 -15.77 -2.52
C VAL A 262 -2.96 -15.92 -1.20
N GLN A 263 -1.67 -15.70 -1.21
CA GLN A 263 -0.82 -15.82 -0.02
C GLN A 263 -1.09 -14.62 0.90
N LEU A 264 -1.94 -14.85 1.90
CA LEU A 264 -2.22 -13.88 2.95
C LEU A 264 -1.07 -13.89 3.95
N ASN A 265 -0.06 -13.06 3.76
CA ASN A 265 0.92 -12.77 4.79
C ASN A 265 0.27 -11.88 5.86
N LEU A 266 -0.46 -12.50 6.77
CA LEU A 266 -0.91 -11.84 8.00
C LEU A 266 0.32 -11.70 8.91
N PHE A 267 0.90 -10.50 8.96
CA PHE A 267 1.77 -10.14 10.07
C PHE A 267 0.88 -9.79 11.27
N LEU A 268 0.77 -10.74 12.18
CA LEU A 268 0.30 -10.49 13.54
C LEU A 268 1.38 -9.73 14.32
#